data_6d0828c9fe3c868f009304bebd146c4e
#
_entry.id   6d0828c9fe3c868f009304bebd146c4e
#
_cell.length_a   1.000
_cell.length_b   1.000
_cell.length_c   1.000
_cell.angle_alpha   90.00
_cell.angle_beta   90.00
_cell.angle_gamma   90.00
#
_symmetry.space_group_name_H-M   'P 1'
#
loop_
_entity.id
_entity.type
_entity.pdbx_description
1 polymer ?
#
loop_
_entity_poly.entity_id
_entity_poly.type
_entity_poly.pdbx_seq_one_letter_code
_entity_poly.pdbx_strand_id
1 'polypeptide(L)'
;MIWLARIVVLALVLAAMPERAAASSPLAPLPATIRVNISLLGTSYAKIGSTGSLTVTREDGAVLYQGFKNTLARRGVRRLADPSETLVSVRDPDDRRSLLQLFRQARQRAQVEDIPIVTIPFEFSIEGDGSDPLAAPLFSAQQITGLHYVASGGLLTFNGRAYRGTLDLTRDDEGDMIIVNQVDTASYLASVIGSEEPTTWMPEALAAQAIAARTYLATHLARHDNYDIEGDTRDQEYDGLAGEATSTVRAVDRTAGLIATYNGRPIEALYSANAGGMTEDSENVYANALPYLRSVPSPADEIAQASSWGHTSWQWTTEFTAPQLRSYIGARGIDVGDPERIDLTRLTATGRVLSAKIVGSSGSRDIGKDAPRYYFGLRSTLFNVTTHPEETEYVEASNAERVRQLEFLGATVVRTFTMNVKDPDRAAHTLRVLGWQYRLPARFVFTGKGYGHGVGMSQWGAQGMALGGKSAEEILRHYYLGIEITTLGGA
;
A
#
# COMPACT_ATOMS: atom_id res chain seq x y z
N MET A 1 -27.23 -29.45 -74.31
CA MET A 1 -26.88 -28.05 -74.66
C MET A 1 -26.05 -27.49 -73.56
N ILE A 2 -24.81 -27.29 -73.85
CA ILE A 2 -23.67 -27.02 -73.03
C ILE A 2 -23.58 -25.51 -72.80
N TRP A 3 -23.45 -25.04 -71.55
CA TRP A 3 -22.95 -23.70 -71.27
C TRP A 3 -21.74 -23.79 -70.34
N LEU A 4 -20.56 -23.47 -70.95
CA LEU A 4 -19.30 -23.27 -70.24
C LEU A 4 -19.31 -21.92 -69.54
N ALA A 5 -19.15 -21.87 -68.28
CA ALA A 5 -18.83 -20.65 -67.51
C ALA A 5 -17.31 -20.56 -67.36
N ARG A 6 -16.73 -19.52 -67.93
CA ARG A 6 -15.30 -19.13 -67.82
C ARG A 6 -15.13 -18.46 -66.45
N ILE A 7 -14.35 -19.06 -65.56
CA ILE A 7 -13.88 -18.42 -64.31
C ILE A 7 -12.64 -17.60 -64.70
N VAL A 8 -12.73 -16.27 -64.61
CA VAL A 8 -11.61 -15.36 -64.65
C VAL A 8 -11.04 -15.25 -63.27
N VAL A 9 -9.86 -15.83 -63.05
CA VAL A 9 -9.08 -15.63 -61.79
C VAL A 9 -8.37 -14.29 -61.91
N LEU A 10 -8.88 -13.30 -61.18
CA LEU A 10 -8.21 -12.00 -61.02
C LEU A 10 -7.22 -12.15 -59.85
N ALA A 11 -5.94 -12.33 -60.16
CA ALA A 11 -4.86 -12.29 -59.19
C ALA A 11 -4.64 -10.82 -58.75
N LEU A 12 -5.17 -10.45 -57.60
CA LEU A 12 -4.82 -9.19 -56.93
C LEU A 12 -3.41 -9.35 -56.34
N VAL A 13 -2.43 -8.76 -56.99
CA VAL A 13 -1.11 -8.51 -56.43
C VAL A 13 -1.27 -7.37 -55.45
N LEU A 14 -1.46 -7.71 -54.16
CA LEU A 14 -1.29 -6.78 -53.06
C LEU A 14 0.21 -6.45 -52.95
N ALA A 15 0.63 -5.35 -53.55
CA ALA A 15 1.90 -4.73 -53.23
C ALA A 15 1.89 -4.36 -51.76
N ALA A 16 2.69 -5.06 -50.98
CA ALA A 16 2.98 -4.67 -49.60
C ALA A 16 3.69 -3.32 -49.65
N MET A 17 2.96 -2.24 -49.46
CA MET A 17 3.56 -0.96 -49.14
C MET A 17 4.26 -1.13 -47.78
N PRO A 18 5.55 -0.78 -47.64
CA PRO A 18 6.15 -0.73 -46.36
C PRO A 18 5.35 0.29 -45.53
N GLU A 19 4.77 -0.16 -44.41
CA GLU A 19 4.23 0.72 -43.41
C GLU A 19 5.36 1.69 -43.04
N ARG A 20 5.29 2.91 -43.55
CA ARG A 20 6.10 3.98 -43.02
C ARG A 20 5.75 4.08 -41.55
N ALA A 21 6.66 3.63 -40.71
CA ALA A 21 6.61 3.95 -39.26
C ALA A 21 6.42 5.47 -39.22
N ALA A 22 5.22 5.90 -38.85
CA ALA A 22 4.97 7.29 -38.54
C ALA A 22 5.96 7.63 -37.45
N ALA A 23 6.86 8.58 -37.70
CA ALA A 23 7.77 9.05 -36.69
C ALA A 23 6.90 9.45 -35.49
N SER A 24 7.01 8.70 -34.38
CA SER A 24 6.27 9.00 -33.18
C SER A 24 6.64 10.41 -32.78
N SER A 25 5.63 11.25 -32.52
CA SER A 25 5.89 12.57 -31.93
C SER A 25 6.74 12.40 -30.68
N PRO A 26 7.74 13.26 -30.46
CA PRO A 26 8.57 13.15 -29.27
C PRO A 26 7.70 13.13 -28.02
N LEU A 27 8.03 12.23 -27.09
CA LEU A 27 7.32 12.13 -25.81
C LEU A 27 7.50 13.44 -25.05
N ALA A 28 6.41 14.02 -24.55
CA ALA A 28 6.46 15.26 -23.80
C ALA A 28 7.32 15.07 -22.52
N PRO A 29 8.14 16.06 -22.14
CA PRO A 29 8.85 16.01 -20.89
C PRO A 29 7.88 16.01 -19.71
N LEU A 30 8.29 15.44 -18.57
CA LEU A 30 7.55 15.60 -17.33
C LEU A 30 7.50 17.09 -16.93
N PRO A 31 6.45 17.52 -16.22
CA PRO A 31 6.40 18.87 -15.65
C PRO A 31 7.58 19.09 -14.69
N ALA A 32 8.05 20.32 -14.59
CA ALA A 32 9.15 20.68 -13.70
C ALA A 32 8.78 20.45 -12.22
N THR A 33 7.51 20.61 -11.87
CA THR A 33 6.94 20.35 -10.56
C THR A 33 5.73 19.43 -10.66
N ILE A 34 5.50 18.65 -9.62
CA ILE A 34 4.35 17.76 -9.49
C ILE A 34 3.63 18.01 -8.17
N ARG A 35 2.38 17.62 -8.14
CA ARG A 35 1.46 17.76 -6.99
C ARG A 35 1.24 16.38 -6.39
N VAL A 36 1.74 16.17 -5.19
CA VAL A 36 1.69 14.89 -4.47
C VAL A 36 0.71 14.98 -3.32
N ASN A 37 -0.33 14.15 -3.31
CA ASN A 37 -1.20 14.02 -2.15
C ASN A 37 -0.46 13.28 -1.04
N ILE A 38 -0.10 14.00 0.02
CA ILE A 38 0.60 13.48 1.20
C ILE A 38 -0.32 13.23 2.39
N SER A 39 -1.64 13.35 2.20
CA SER A 39 -2.61 13.08 3.23
C SER A 39 -2.66 11.59 3.51
N LEU A 40 -2.23 11.21 4.70
CA LEU A 40 -2.37 9.83 5.15
C LEU A 40 -3.86 9.52 5.35
N LEU A 41 -4.32 8.39 4.82
CA LEU A 41 -5.67 7.87 5.05
C LEU A 41 -5.96 7.84 6.57
N GLY A 42 -7.03 8.55 6.98
CA GLY A 42 -7.52 8.52 8.35
C GLY A 42 -6.84 9.45 9.33
N THR A 43 -6.04 10.41 8.90
CA THR A 43 -5.57 11.45 9.80
C THR A 43 -6.70 12.40 10.15
N SER A 44 -6.98 12.56 11.46
CA SER A 44 -7.98 13.50 11.97
C SER A 44 -7.47 14.93 12.11
N TYR A 45 -6.17 15.14 11.91
CA TYR A 45 -5.54 16.46 12.00
C TYR A 45 -4.30 16.54 11.10
N ALA A 46 -3.96 17.74 10.67
CA ALA A 46 -2.73 18.08 9.96
C ALA A 46 -1.99 19.16 10.74
N LYS A 47 -0.76 18.87 11.17
CA LYS A 47 0.12 19.87 11.77
C LYS A 47 1.13 20.32 10.72
N ILE A 48 0.98 21.55 10.25
CA ILE A 48 1.84 22.16 9.24
C ILE A 48 2.71 23.24 9.91
N GLY A 49 3.99 23.23 9.62
CA GLY A 49 4.95 24.20 10.14
C GLY A 49 6.11 24.42 9.19
N SER A 50 7.13 25.10 9.68
CA SER A 50 8.37 25.35 8.94
C SER A 50 9.58 25.31 9.88
N THR A 51 10.73 24.89 9.35
CA THR A 51 12.03 25.05 10.02
C THR A 51 12.61 26.47 9.87
N GLY A 52 12.00 27.25 8.95
CA GLY A 52 12.29 28.68 8.75
C GLY A 52 11.05 29.53 9.04
N SER A 53 10.88 30.63 8.31
CA SER A 53 9.66 31.43 8.36
C SER A 53 8.54 30.76 7.56
N LEU A 54 7.33 30.73 8.11
CA LEU A 54 6.13 30.19 7.48
C LEU A 54 5.25 31.36 7.01
N THR A 55 4.82 31.32 5.75
CA THR A 55 3.77 32.18 5.22
C THR A 55 2.59 31.32 4.81
N VAL A 56 1.40 31.73 5.21
CA VAL A 56 0.14 31.10 4.82
C VAL A 56 -0.70 32.13 4.08
N THR A 57 -1.08 31.80 2.86
CA THR A 57 -1.96 32.63 2.03
C THR A 57 -3.21 31.88 1.67
N ARG A 58 -4.27 32.61 1.39
CA ARG A 58 -5.50 32.11 0.80
C ARG A 58 -5.38 32.16 -0.72
N GLU A 59 -6.27 31.46 -1.43
CA GLU A 59 -6.35 31.37 -2.89
C GLU A 59 -6.39 32.75 -3.59
N ASP A 60 -7.03 33.75 -2.94
CA ASP A 60 -7.08 35.13 -3.42
C ASP A 60 -5.79 35.94 -3.15
N GLY A 61 -4.74 35.30 -2.62
CA GLY A 61 -3.46 35.91 -2.29
C GLY A 61 -3.42 36.64 -0.94
N ALA A 62 -4.53 36.67 -0.18
CA ALA A 62 -4.52 37.29 1.14
C ALA A 62 -3.60 36.54 2.11
N VAL A 63 -2.67 37.24 2.72
CA VAL A 63 -1.76 36.67 3.75
C VAL A 63 -2.55 36.52 5.05
N LEU A 64 -2.71 35.28 5.51
CA LEU A 64 -3.38 34.95 6.76
C LEU A 64 -2.39 34.86 7.93
N TYR A 65 -1.18 34.44 7.66
CA TYR A 65 -0.13 34.29 8.67
C TYR A 65 1.26 34.46 8.06
N GLN A 66 2.16 35.07 8.82
CA GLN A 66 3.60 35.14 8.51
C GLN A 66 4.40 35.14 9.82
N GLY A 67 5.32 34.16 9.98
CA GLY A 67 6.13 34.05 11.19
C GLY A 67 6.78 32.68 11.34
N PHE A 68 7.29 32.39 12.55
CA PHE A 68 7.99 31.12 12.88
C PHE A 68 7.11 30.14 13.67
N LYS A 69 5.81 30.15 13.46
CA LYS A 69 4.87 29.30 14.20
C LYS A 69 4.32 28.16 13.36
N ASN A 70 3.92 27.08 14.03
CA ASN A 70 3.19 25.98 13.42
C ASN A 70 1.70 26.33 13.29
N THR A 71 1.07 25.84 12.24
CA THR A 71 -0.38 25.87 12.09
C THR A 71 -0.96 24.48 12.32
N LEU A 72 -2.15 24.42 12.87
CA LEU A 72 -2.87 23.16 13.12
C LEU A 72 -4.20 23.19 12.40
N ALA A 73 -4.41 22.27 11.45
CA ALA A 73 -5.69 22.00 10.86
C ALA A 73 -6.28 20.71 11.46
N ARG A 74 -7.49 20.77 11.96
CA ARG A 74 -8.20 19.62 12.55
C ARG A 74 -9.36 19.21 11.68
N ARG A 75 -9.50 17.92 11.43
CA ARG A 75 -10.67 17.33 10.81
C ARG A 75 -11.60 16.84 11.92
N GLY A 76 -12.81 17.40 11.98
CA GLY A 76 -13.84 16.97 12.93
C GLY A 76 -15.00 16.33 12.19
N VAL A 77 -15.55 15.24 12.72
CA VAL A 77 -16.85 14.69 12.30
C VAL A 77 -17.83 14.88 13.44
N ARG A 78 -18.90 15.62 13.21
CA ARG A 78 -19.97 15.83 14.18
C ARG A 78 -21.18 15.02 13.78
N ARG A 79 -21.68 14.20 14.68
CA ARG A 79 -22.98 13.55 14.55
C ARG A 79 -24.02 14.49 15.18
N LEU A 80 -24.91 15.03 14.38
CA LEU A 80 -26.10 15.71 14.89
C LEU A 80 -27.19 14.67 15.08
N ALA A 81 -27.28 14.12 16.27
CA ALA A 81 -28.49 13.47 16.74
C ALA A 81 -28.64 13.81 18.20
N ASP A 82 -29.57 14.72 18.50
CA ASP A 82 -29.94 15.14 19.84
C ASP A 82 -29.13 16.32 20.47
N PRO A 83 -29.75 17.27 21.13
CA PRO A 83 -29.11 18.46 21.70
C PRO A 83 -28.21 18.23 22.92
N SER A 84 -28.01 16.99 23.36
CA SER A 84 -27.03 16.63 24.38
C SER A 84 -25.74 16.10 23.75
N GLU A 85 -24.90 16.97 23.29
CA GLU A 85 -23.67 16.71 22.56
C GLU A 85 -22.64 15.83 23.28
N THR A 86 -22.14 14.79 22.59
CA THR A 86 -20.92 14.11 22.99
C THR A 86 -19.83 14.34 21.91
N LEU A 87 -18.83 15.11 22.24
CA LEU A 87 -17.61 15.27 21.46
C LEU A 87 -16.77 14.00 21.63
N VAL A 88 -16.57 13.21 20.57
CA VAL A 88 -15.62 12.10 20.59
C VAL A 88 -14.27 12.62 20.10
N SER A 89 -13.36 12.89 21.04
CA SER A 89 -11.97 13.13 20.73
C SER A 89 -11.20 11.81 20.85
N VAL A 90 -10.56 11.36 19.78
CA VAL A 90 -9.73 10.15 19.79
C VAL A 90 -8.29 10.54 20.03
N ARG A 91 -7.72 10.10 21.14
CA ARG A 91 -6.36 10.44 21.57
C ARG A 91 -5.31 9.36 21.27
N ASP A 92 -5.72 8.16 20.82
CA ASP A 92 -4.81 7.03 20.67
C ASP A 92 -4.44 6.78 19.18
N PRO A 93 -3.12 6.80 18.83
CA PRO A 93 -2.65 6.51 17.48
C PRO A 93 -2.88 5.07 17.01
N ASP A 94 -2.98 4.11 17.92
CA ASP A 94 -3.12 2.69 17.57
C ASP A 94 -4.54 2.27 17.17
N ASP A 95 -5.52 3.14 17.42
CA ASP A 95 -6.94 2.91 17.08
C ASP A 95 -7.34 3.38 15.66
N ARG A 96 -6.38 3.85 14.85
CA ARG A 96 -6.61 4.49 13.55
C ARG A 96 -7.34 3.61 12.53
N ARG A 97 -7.08 2.28 12.53
CA ARG A 97 -7.71 1.33 11.60
C ARG A 97 -9.18 1.07 11.96
N SER A 98 -9.47 0.98 13.23
CA SER A 98 -10.82 0.78 13.76
C SER A 98 -11.73 1.99 13.49
N LEU A 99 -11.17 3.20 13.51
CA LEU A 99 -11.91 4.44 13.26
C LEU A 99 -12.32 4.62 11.80
N LEU A 100 -11.45 4.35 10.84
CA LEU A 100 -11.80 4.40 9.41
C LEU A 100 -12.92 3.44 9.08
N GLN A 101 -12.94 2.30 9.73
CA GLN A 101 -13.98 1.30 9.55
C GLN A 101 -15.29 1.73 10.20
N LEU A 102 -15.23 2.29 11.41
CA LEU A 102 -16.40 2.90 12.07
C LEU A 102 -16.96 4.06 11.22
N PHE A 103 -16.11 4.88 10.60
CA PHE A 103 -16.55 5.95 9.69
C PHE A 103 -17.18 5.43 8.42
N ARG A 104 -16.62 4.38 7.78
CA ARG A 104 -17.25 3.74 6.61
C ARG A 104 -18.58 3.10 6.96
N GLN A 105 -18.68 2.41 8.10
CA GLN A 105 -19.92 1.82 8.58
C GLN A 105 -20.94 2.88 8.99
N ALA A 106 -20.50 3.96 9.65
CA ALA A 106 -21.38 5.08 10.00
C ALA A 106 -21.90 5.81 8.75
N ARG A 107 -21.04 6.00 7.71
CA ARG A 107 -21.43 6.58 6.42
C ARG A 107 -22.42 5.69 5.67
N GLN A 108 -22.18 4.36 5.67
CA GLN A 108 -23.12 3.40 5.06
C GLN A 108 -24.45 3.35 5.82
N ARG A 109 -24.44 3.34 7.16
CA ARG A 109 -25.67 3.40 7.97
C ARG A 109 -26.43 4.71 7.78
N ALA A 110 -25.73 5.83 7.74
CA ALA A 110 -26.35 7.13 7.55
C ALA A 110 -26.99 7.28 6.16
N GLN A 111 -26.44 6.64 5.12
CA GLN A 111 -27.05 6.57 3.79
C GLN A 111 -28.28 5.68 3.76
N VAL A 112 -28.33 4.64 4.60
CA VAL A 112 -29.49 3.71 4.70
C VAL A 112 -30.59 4.26 5.61
N GLU A 113 -30.23 5.05 6.64
CA GLU A 113 -31.17 5.54 7.67
C GLU A 113 -31.58 7.01 7.44
N ASP A 114 -31.18 7.65 6.31
CA ASP A 114 -31.45 9.06 5.97
C ASP A 114 -31.01 10.04 7.08
N ILE A 115 -29.98 9.68 7.85
CA ILE A 115 -29.43 10.52 8.91
C ILE A 115 -28.45 11.50 8.28
N PRO A 116 -28.67 12.83 8.41
CA PRO A 116 -27.74 13.81 7.83
C PRO A 116 -26.37 13.71 8.49
N ILE A 117 -25.35 13.31 7.72
CA ILE A 117 -23.95 13.40 8.15
C ILE A 117 -23.53 14.85 7.94
N VAL A 118 -23.43 15.61 9.03
CA VAL A 118 -22.82 16.92 8.98
C VAL A 118 -21.33 16.75 9.15
N THR A 119 -20.59 16.87 8.06
CA THR A 119 -19.13 17.00 8.11
C THR A 119 -18.84 18.39 8.68
N ILE A 120 -18.28 18.45 9.91
CA ILE A 120 -17.79 19.71 10.42
C ILE A 120 -16.49 20.01 9.70
N PRO A 121 -16.39 21.23 9.22
CA PRO A 121 -15.19 21.75 8.61
C PRO A 121 -13.99 21.70 9.58
N PHE A 122 -12.81 21.65 9.00
CA PHE A 122 -11.58 21.82 9.73
C PHE A 122 -11.62 23.09 10.60
N GLU A 123 -11.33 22.94 11.90
CA GLU A 123 -10.95 24.07 12.72
C GLU A 123 -9.47 24.35 12.45
N PHE A 124 -9.21 25.51 11.84
CA PHE A 124 -7.86 26.01 11.67
C PHE A 124 -7.50 26.84 12.89
N SER A 125 -6.47 26.46 13.62
CA SER A 125 -5.92 27.23 14.73
C SER A 125 -4.42 27.45 14.55
N ILE A 126 -3.97 28.65 14.86
CA ILE A 126 -2.55 28.97 14.98
C ILE A 126 -2.21 28.89 16.47
N GLU A 127 -1.35 27.93 16.85
CA GLU A 127 -0.85 27.84 18.21
C GLU A 127 0.15 28.97 18.46
N GLY A 128 -0.23 29.94 19.27
CA GLY A 128 0.65 30.98 19.78
C GLY A 128 1.32 30.54 21.09
N ASP A 129 2.45 31.19 21.43
CA ASP A 129 3.16 31.00 22.69
C ASP A 129 2.46 31.69 23.90
N GLY A 130 1.18 32.03 23.74
CA GLY A 130 0.39 32.68 24.79
C GLY A 130 0.63 34.18 24.95
N SER A 131 1.57 34.75 24.20
CA SER A 131 1.92 36.19 24.29
C SER A 131 1.29 37.05 23.20
N ASP A 132 0.57 36.45 22.22
CA ASP A 132 -0.02 37.15 21.09
C ASP A 132 -1.55 37.25 21.24
N PRO A 133 -2.14 38.46 21.31
CA PRO A 133 -3.57 38.64 21.46
C PRO A 133 -4.38 38.34 20.21
N LEU A 134 -3.76 37.97 19.10
CA LEU A 134 -4.42 37.46 17.91
C LEU A 134 -4.73 35.95 18.08
N ALA A 135 -5.71 35.66 18.95
CA ALA A 135 -6.43 34.40 18.82
C ALA A 135 -6.94 34.32 17.37
N ALA A 136 -6.44 33.36 16.61
CA ALA A 136 -6.83 33.21 15.21
C ALA A 136 -8.34 33.15 15.11
N PRO A 137 -8.96 33.89 14.19
CA PRO A 137 -10.36 33.77 13.96
C PRO A 137 -10.68 32.31 13.53
N LEU A 138 -11.70 31.72 14.13
CA LEU A 138 -12.25 30.46 13.69
C LEU A 138 -12.83 30.68 12.29
N PHE A 139 -12.20 30.11 11.26
CA PHE A 139 -12.70 30.19 9.91
C PHE A 139 -13.80 29.13 9.69
N SER A 140 -14.89 29.52 9.01
CA SER A 140 -15.91 28.55 8.60
C SER A 140 -15.35 27.60 7.54
N ALA A 141 -15.96 26.44 7.40
CA ALA A 141 -15.56 25.40 6.43
C ALA A 141 -15.37 25.89 5.00
N GLN A 142 -16.21 26.80 4.58
CA GLN A 142 -16.17 27.39 3.24
C GLN A 142 -14.98 28.33 3.03
N GLN A 143 -14.33 28.76 4.12
CA GLN A 143 -13.20 29.72 4.10
C GLN A 143 -11.83 29.05 4.17
N ILE A 144 -11.76 27.72 4.40
CA ILE A 144 -10.51 26.99 4.64
C ILE A 144 -9.99 26.25 3.40
N THR A 145 -10.76 26.17 2.32
CA THR A 145 -10.28 25.63 1.04
C THR A 145 -9.33 26.60 0.37
N GLY A 146 -8.23 26.08 -0.19
CA GLY A 146 -7.26 26.88 -0.93
C GLY A 146 -6.25 27.61 -0.04
N LEU A 147 -5.76 27.00 1.05
CA LEU A 147 -4.64 27.52 1.83
C LEU A 147 -3.33 27.06 1.23
N HIS A 148 -2.46 28.01 1.00
CA HIS A 148 -1.12 27.81 0.44
C HIS A 148 -0.05 28.13 1.48
N TYR A 149 0.86 27.17 1.72
CA TYR A 149 1.92 27.25 2.72
C TYR A 149 3.27 27.33 2.05
N VAL A 150 4.05 28.33 2.39
CA VAL A 150 5.42 28.55 1.87
C VAL A 150 6.39 28.71 3.03
N ALA A 151 7.54 28.07 2.94
CA ALA A 151 8.65 28.29 3.85
C ALA A 151 9.71 29.21 3.22
N SER A 152 10.21 30.20 3.98
CA SER A 152 11.36 31.01 3.59
C SER A 152 12.54 30.72 4.51
N GLY A 153 13.69 30.39 3.92
CA GLY A 153 14.92 30.06 4.65
C GLY A 153 14.86 28.72 5.40
N GLY A 154 13.97 27.81 5.00
CA GLY A 154 13.82 26.51 5.63
C GLY A 154 12.94 25.58 4.81
N LEU A 155 12.51 24.47 5.45
CA LEU A 155 11.65 23.45 4.88
C LEU A 155 10.26 23.52 5.52
N LEU A 156 9.25 23.15 4.77
CA LEU A 156 7.92 22.90 5.33
C LEU A 156 7.93 21.60 6.12
N THR A 157 7.08 21.51 7.14
CA THR A 157 6.86 20.29 7.89
C THR A 157 5.37 19.94 7.91
N PHE A 158 5.06 18.66 7.71
CA PHE A 158 3.71 18.13 7.85
C PHE A 158 3.77 16.90 8.77
N ASN A 159 3.06 16.97 9.89
CA ASN A 159 3.04 15.92 10.92
C ASN A 159 4.45 15.47 11.33
N GLY A 160 5.41 16.41 11.40
CA GLY A 160 6.79 16.15 11.80
C GLY A 160 7.74 15.67 10.70
N ARG A 161 7.26 15.43 9.49
CA ARG A 161 8.10 15.15 8.32
C ARG A 161 8.39 16.43 7.56
N ALA A 162 9.61 16.55 7.03
CA ALA A 162 10.05 17.73 6.27
C ALA A 162 9.85 17.53 4.76
N TYR A 163 9.44 18.60 4.09
CA TYR A 163 9.13 18.61 2.65
C TYR A 163 9.78 19.82 1.97
N ARG A 164 10.25 19.61 0.73
CA ARG A 164 10.64 20.69 -0.18
C ARG A 164 9.39 21.29 -0.84
N GLY A 165 9.58 22.43 -1.50
CA GLY A 165 8.49 23.08 -2.27
C GLY A 165 7.45 23.72 -1.38
N THR A 166 6.17 23.58 -1.74
CA THR A 166 5.04 24.20 -1.03
C THR A 166 4.00 23.14 -0.61
N LEU A 167 3.12 23.50 0.31
CA LEU A 167 2.00 22.66 0.72
C LEU A 167 0.69 23.41 0.48
N ASP A 168 -0.28 22.71 -0.10
CA ASP A 168 -1.62 23.23 -0.30
C ASP A 168 -2.64 22.43 0.49
N LEU A 169 -3.52 23.10 1.21
CA LEU A 169 -4.72 22.49 1.78
C LEU A 169 -5.85 22.67 0.78
N THR A 170 -6.28 21.57 0.17
CA THR A 170 -7.29 21.54 -0.89
C THR A 170 -8.28 20.38 -0.69
N ARG A 171 -9.04 20.03 -1.72
CA ARG A 171 -9.96 18.89 -1.72
C ARG A 171 -9.58 17.86 -2.78
N ASP A 172 -9.87 16.58 -2.48
CA ASP A 172 -9.83 15.52 -3.48
C ASP A 172 -11.09 15.49 -4.35
N ASP A 173 -11.18 14.50 -5.24
CA ASP A 173 -12.30 14.34 -6.18
C ASP A 173 -13.62 13.97 -5.46
N GLU A 174 -13.54 13.38 -4.26
CA GLU A 174 -14.67 13.07 -3.39
C GLU A 174 -15.09 14.26 -2.50
N GLY A 175 -14.32 15.35 -2.53
CA GLY A 175 -14.53 16.56 -1.74
C GLY A 175 -13.97 16.49 -0.32
N ASP A 176 -13.18 15.48 -0.02
CA ASP A 176 -12.47 15.37 1.26
C ASP A 176 -11.24 16.30 1.28
N MET A 177 -10.93 16.85 2.45
CA MET A 177 -9.79 17.76 2.61
C MET A 177 -8.48 16.97 2.57
N ILE A 178 -7.55 17.42 1.75
CA ILE A 178 -6.22 16.82 1.56
C ILE A 178 -5.10 17.87 1.65
N ILE A 179 -3.90 17.41 1.92
CA ILE A 179 -2.67 18.18 1.84
C ILE A 179 -1.89 17.72 0.61
N VAL A 180 -1.62 18.66 -0.27
CA VAL A 180 -0.86 18.43 -1.51
C VAL A 180 0.50 19.12 -1.40
N ASN A 181 1.56 18.36 -1.61
CA ASN A 181 2.92 18.90 -1.71
C ASN A 181 3.24 19.20 -3.17
N GLN A 182 3.52 20.46 -3.49
CA GLN A 182 4.09 20.84 -4.79
C GLN A 182 5.60 20.84 -4.68
N VAL A 183 6.25 19.94 -5.41
CA VAL A 183 7.69 19.70 -5.33
C VAL A 183 8.29 19.55 -6.72
N ASP A 184 9.56 19.91 -6.89
CA ASP A 184 10.25 19.64 -8.14
C ASP A 184 10.36 18.14 -8.41
N THR A 185 10.20 17.76 -9.68
CA THR A 185 10.10 16.36 -10.10
C THR A 185 11.35 15.54 -9.77
N ALA A 186 12.54 16.14 -9.77
CA ALA A 186 13.77 15.44 -9.44
C ALA A 186 13.86 15.14 -7.94
N SER A 187 13.52 16.08 -7.07
CA SER A 187 13.43 15.85 -5.61
C SER A 187 12.37 14.83 -5.25
N TYR A 188 11.20 14.87 -5.93
CA TYR A 188 10.18 13.84 -5.76
C TYR A 188 10.72 12.44 -6.06
N LEU A 189 11.32 12.26 -7.26
CA LEU A 189 11.89 10.98 -7.66
C LEU A 189 13.00 10.50 -6.72
N ALA A 190 13.87 11.43 -6.26
CA ALA A 190 14.94 11.08 -5.32
C ALA A 190 14.36 10.59 -3.98
N SER A 191 13.29 11.23 -3.50
CA SER A 191 12.57 10.80 -2.31
C SER A 191 11.88 9.45 -2.51
N VAL A 192 11.15 9.26 -3.61
CA VAL A 192 10.48 7.98 -3.93
C VAL A 192 11.48 6.83 -3.89
N ILE A 193 12.63 6.95 -4.57
CA ILE A 193 13.62 5.88 -4.60
C ILE A 193 14.05 5.49 -3.19
N GLY A 194 14.33 6.46 -2.31
CA GLY A 194 14.79 6.15 -0.95
C GLY A 194 13.67 5.80 0.03
N SER A 195 12.40 6.07 -0.31
CA SER A 195 11.23 5.59 0.43
C SER A 195 10.90 4.15 0.06
N GLU A 196 11.15 3.75 -1.20
CA GLU A 196 10.88 2.42 -1.74
C GLU A 196 12.03 1.42 -1.49
N GLU A 197 13.28 1.89 -1.53
CA GLU A 197 14.48 1.05 -1.45
C GLU A 197 15.51 1.65 -0.48
N PRO A 198 16.35 0.81 0.15
CA PRO A 198 17.48 1.31 0.93
C PRO A 198 18.44 2.14 0.07
N THR A 199 18.72 3.33 0.53
CA THR A 199 19.61 4.28 -0.15
C THR A 199 21.08 3.78 -0.27
N THR A 200 21.41 2.68 0.41
CA THR A 200 22.71 2.00 0.37
C THR A 200 22.81 0.91 -0.68
N TRP A 201 21.74 0.67 -1.44
CA TRP A 201 21.75 -0.34 -2.50
C TRP A 201 22.69 0.05 -3.66
N MET A 202 22.93 -0.93 -4.54
CA MET A 202 23.82 -0.75 -5.67
C MET A 202 23.33 0.38 -6.59
N PRO A 203 24.24 1.21 -7.12
CA PRO A 203 23.89 2.33 -8.00
C PRO A 203 23.04 1.92 -9.22
N GLU A 204 23.23 0.69 -9.73
CA GLU A 204 22.45 0.20 -10.88
C GLU A 204 21.02 -0.19 -10.48
N ALA A 205 20.80 -0.70 -9.26
CA ALA A 205 19.46 -0.95 -8.74
C ALA A 205 18.70 0.37 -8.54
N LEU A 206 19.31 1.34 -7.85
CA LEU A 206 18.72 2.66 -7.65
C LEU A 206 18.45 3.38 -8.99
N ALA A 207 19.30 3.19 -10.01
CA ALA A 207 19.07 3.75 -11.33
C ALA A 207 17.92 3.05 -12.08
N ALA A 208 17.79 1.73 -11.95
CA ALA A 208 16.64 1.00 -12.50
C ALA A 208 15.34 1.47 -11.84
N GLN A 209 15.33 1.64 -10.52
CA GLN A 209 14.19 2.19 -9.79
C GLN A 209 13.88 3.64 -10.23
N ALA A 210 14.90 4.47 -10.45
CA ALA A 210 14.70 5.85 -10.93
C ALA A 210 14.00 5.91 -12.29
N ILE A 211 14.41 5.04 -13.23
CA ILE A 211 13.78 4.93 -14.55
C ILE A 211 12.36 4.38 -14.43
N ALA A 212 12.15 3.33 -13.62
CA ALA A 212 10.83 2.74 -13.40
C ALA A 212 9.87 3.76 -12.75
N ALA A 213 10.28 4.43 -11.67
CA ALA A 213 9.48 5.42 -10.98
C ALA A 213 9.13 6.61 -11.89
N ARG A 214 10.08 7.09 -12.69
CA ARG A 214 9.83 8.16 -13.68
C ARG A 214 8.87 7.72 -14.77
N THR A 215 8.97 6.48 -15.23
CA THR A 215 8.06 5.92 -16.24
C THR A 215 6.64 5.77 -15.69
N TYR A 216 6.52 5.28 -14.45
CA TYR A 216 5.25 5.21 -13.73
C TYR A 216 4.61 6.59 -13.61
N LEU A 217 5.37 7.59 -13.16
CA LEU A 217 4.89 8.97 -13.07
C LEU A 217 4.38 9.47 -14.43
N ALA A 218 5.09 9.20 -15.53
CA ALA A 218 4.70 9.65 -16.87
C ALA A 218 3.33 9.09 -17.33
N THR A 219 2.91 7.94 -16.82
CA THR A 219 1.61 7.31 -17.15
C THR A 219 0.49 7.68 -16.16
N HIS A 220 0.83 8.30 -15.02
CA HIS A 220 -0.10 8.53 -13.92
C HIS A 220 -0.44 10.00 -13.66
N LEU A 221 0.21 10.93 -14.37
CA LEU A 221 -0.10 12.36 -14.27
C LEU A 221 -1.55 12.67 -14.68
N ALA A 222 -2.11 13.71 -14.07
CA ALA A 222 -3.43 14.28 -14.38
C ALA A 222 -4.60 13.28 -14.24
N ARG A 223 -4.50 12.36 -13.30
CA ARG A 223 -5.62 11.46 -12.93
C ARG A 223 -6.63 12.14 -12.01
N HIS A 224 -6.20 13.18 -11.32
CA HIS A 224 -6.98 13.92 -10.32
C HIS A 224 -6.95 15.41 -10.65
N ASP A 225 -8.00 16.14 -10.25
CA ASP A 225 -8.10 17.58 -10.56
C ASP A 225 -7.09 18.41 -9.73
N ASN A 226 -6.91 18.08 -8.46
CA ASN A 226 -6.14 18.90 -7.52
C ASN A 226 -4.75 18.35 -7.18
N TYR A 227 -4.41 17.15 -7.61
CA TYR A 227 -3.08 16.54 -7.46
C TYR A 227 -2.78 15.60 -8.62
N ASP A 228 -1.56 15.13 -8.74
CA ASP A 228 -1.11 14.31 -9.85
C ASP A 228 -0.92 12.86 -9.43
N ILE A 229 -0.53 12.61 -8.18
CA ILE A 229 -0.16 11.29 -7.69
C ILE A 229 -0.35 11.19 -6.17
N GLU A 230 -0.62 9.97 -5.69
CA GLU A 230 -0.65 9.65 -4.27
C GLU A 230 0.76 9.41 -3.72
N GLY A 231 1.05 9.94 -2.55
CA GLY A 231 2.35 9.79 -1.89
C GLY A 231 2.43 8.59 -0.93
N ASP A 232 1.72 7.50 -1.25
CA ASP A 232 1.71 6.27 -0.46
C ASP A 232 1.55 5.03 -1.36
N THR A 233 1.34 3.84 -0.77
CA THR A 233 1.19 2.55 -1.47
C THR A 233 0.07 2.49 -2.52
N ARG A 234 -0.74 3.54 -2.68
CA ARG A 234 -1.73 3.62 -3.76
C ARG A 234 -1.08 3.92 -5.11
N ASP A 235 0.04 4.66 -5.07
CA ASP A 235 0.91 4.92 -6.22
C ASP A 235 2.37 4.66 -5.87
N GLN A 236 3.10 5.63 -5.26
CA GLN A 236 4.51 5.52 -4.91
C GLN A 236 4.77 6.09 -3.51
N GLU A 237 5.51 5.35 -2.69
CA GLU A 237 5.89 5.82 -1.35
C GLU A 237 6.75 7.10 -1.45
N TYR A 238 6.32 8.15 -0.75
CA TYR A 238 6.95 9.46 -0.76
C TYR A 238 7.07 10.02 0.66
N ASP A 239 8.25 9.97 1.23
CA ASP A 239 8.53 10.44 2.60
C ASP A 239 9.09 11.86 2.68
N GLY A 240 8.98 12.64 1.60
CA GLY A 240 9.56 13.97 1.53
C GLY A 240 11.08 13.93 1.66
N LEU A 241 11.66 14.85 2.44
CA LEU A 241 13.12 14.92 2.61
C LEU A 241 13.73 13.63 3.22
N ALA A 242 12.97 12.87 3.99
CA ALA A 242 13.49 11.67 4.65
C ALA A 242 13.84 10.54 3.65
N GLY A 243 13.20 10.50 2.48
CA GLY A 243 13.55 9.58 1.40
C GLY A 243 14.75 10.02 0.56
N GLU A 244 15.19 11.29 0.66
CA GLU A 244 16.30 11.79 -0.13
C GLU A 244 17.67 11.37 0.45
N ALA A 245 18.57 10.95 -0.42
CA ALA A 245 19.98 10.70 -0.10
C ALA A 245 20.87 11.07 -1.29
N THR A 246 22.17 11.25 -1.05
CA THR A 246 23.12 11.53 -2.14
C THR A 246 23.11 10.47 -3.23
N SER A 247 22.90 9.19 -2.85
CA SER A 247 22.82 8.07 -3.79
C SER A 247 21.57 8.13 -4.66
N THR A 248 20.40 8.46 -4.07
CA THR A 248 19.13 8.57 -4.80
C THR A 248 19.11 9.78 -5.72
N VAL A 249 19.63 10.93 -5.28
CA VAL A 249 19.81 12.12 -6.12
C VAL A 249 20.71 11.79 -7.33
N ARG A 250 21.87 11.14 -7.09
CA ARG A 250 22.76 10.71 -8.18
C ARG A 250 22.08 9.72 -9.15
N ALA A 251 21.23 8.82 -8.66
CA ALA A 251 20.49 7.91 -9.52
C ALA A 251 19.52 8.66 -10.44
N VAL A 252 18.80 9.64 -9.90
CA VAL A 252 17.90 10.52 -10.69
C VAL A 252 18.67 11.33 -11.73
N ASP A 253 19.78 11.96 -11.33
CA ASP A 253 20.61 12.79 -12.22
C ASP A 253 21.21 11.96 -13.36
N ARG A 254 21.79 10.78 -13.04
CA ARG A 254 22.40 9.88 -14.02
C ARG A 254 21.40 9.35 -15.04
N THR A 255 20.16 9.22 -14.67
CA THR A 255 19.07 8.70 -15.50
C THR A 255 18.11 9.80 -15.97
N ALA A 256 18.56 11.06 -15.96
CA ALA A 256 17.70 12.20 -16.30
C ALA A 256 17.00 12.00 -17.64
N GLY A 257 15.67 12.17 -17.66
CA GLY A 257 14.82 12.01 -18.83
C GLY A 257 14.60 10.58 -19.32
N LEU A 258 15.34 9.57 -18.81
CA LEU A 258 15.18 8.18 -19.26
C LEU A 258 13.89 7.57 -18.72
N ILE A 259 13.14 6.93 -19.62
CA ILE A 259 11.93 6.14 -19.33
C ILE A 259 11.93 4.83 -20.11
N ALA A 260 11.14 3.87 -19.65
CA ALA A 260 10.88 2.63 -20.36
C ALA A 260 9.64 2.78 -21.25
N THR A 261 9.76 2.36 -22.52
CA THR A 261 8.67 2.42 -23.49
C THR A 261 8.45 1.06 -24.14
N TYR A 262 7.22 0.84 -24.58
CA TYR A 262 6.85 -0.29 -25.43
C TYR A 262 6.06 0.24 -26.65
N ASN A 263 6.51 -0.09 -27.84
CA ASN A 263 5.96 0.47 -29.07
C ASN A 263 5.87 2.01 -29.06
N GLY A 264 6.91 2.68 -28.55
CA GLY A 264 7.01 4.14 -28.49
C GLY A 264 6.13 4.83 -27.44
N ARG A 265 5.47 4.09 -26.53
CA ARG A 265 4.64 4.64 -25.45
C ARG A 265 5.23 4.26 -24.09
N PRO A 266 5.20 5.14 -23.08
CA PRO A 266 5.58 4.78 -21.73
C PRO A 266 4.80 3.56 -21.25
N ILE A 267 5.47 2.66 -20.52
CA ILE A 267 4.85 1.46 -19.97
C ILE A 267 4.23 1.74 -18.58
N GLU A 268 3.31 0.89 -18.16
CA GLU A 268 2.94 0.74 -16.75
C GLU A 268 4.11 0.08 -16.01
N ALA A 269 5.06 0.89 -15.52
CA ALA A 269 6.29 0.40 -14.92
C ALA A 269 6.06 -0.02 -13.46
N LEU A 270 5.21 -1.05 -13.26
CA LEU A 270 4.87 -1.58 -11.96
C LEU A 270 6.08 -2.28 -11.31
N TYR A 271 6.25 -2.13 -10.01
CA TYR A 271 7.29 -2.79 -9.23
C TYR A 271 6.78 -3.19 -7.85
N SER A 272 7.47 -4.09 -7.20
CA SER A 272 7.15 -4.54 -5.85
C SER A 272 8.39 -5.01 -5.10
N ALA A 273 8.34 -5.04 -3.78
CA ALA A 273 9.51 -5.29 -2.96
C ALA A 273 10.21 -6.61 -3.30
N ASN A 274 9.46 -7.73 -3.41
CA ASN A 274 10.06 -9.05 -3.66
C ASN A 274 9.06 -9.96 -4.39
N ALA A 275 9.44 -10.51 -5.54
CA ALA A 275 8.56 -11.37 -6.31
C ALA A 275 8.51 -12.83 -5.79
N GLY A 276 9.36 -13.19 -4.83
CA GLY A 276 9.39 -14.55 -4.28
C GLY A 276 10.05 -15.60 -5.21
N GLY A 277 10.90 -15.16 -6.15
CA GLY A 277 11.62 -15.99 -7.10
C GLY A 277 11.04 -16.03 -8.51
N MET A 278 9.81 -15.53 -8.70
CA MET A 278 9.15 -15.45 -10.00
C MET A 278 8.15 -14.29 -9.99
N THR A 279 8.19 -13.42 -11.01
CA THR A 279 7.16 -12.37 -11.16
C THR A 279 5.86 -12.98 -11.69
N GLU A 280 4.79 -12.17 -11.78
CA GLU A 280 3.46 -12.62 -12.17
C GLU A 280 2.97 -11.88 -13.43
N ASP A 281 2.13 -12.54 -14.20
CA ASP A 281 1.43 -11.94 -15.34
C ASP A 281 0.41 -10.90 -14.87
N SER A 282 0.39 -9.75 -15.54
CA SER A 282 -0.40 -8.59 -15.11
C SER A 282 -1.89 -8.88 -14.95
N GLU A 283 -2.51 -9.69 -15.84
CA GLU A 283 -3.93 -10.01 -15.80
C GLU A 283 -4.35 -10.88 -14.61
N ASN A 284 -3.40 -11.58 -13.99
CA ASN A 284 -3.67 -12.35 -12.79
C ASN A 284 -3.84 -11.49 -11.53
N VAL A 285 -3.34 -10.26 -11.58
CA VAL A 285 -3.42 -9.28 -10.48
C VAL A 285 -4.34 -8.13 -10.86
N TYR A 286 -4.14 -7.55 -12.03
CA TYR A 286 -4.86 -6.39 -12.56
C TYR A 286 -5.91 -6.77 -13.61
N ALA A 287 -6.50 -5.77 -14.27
CA ALA A 287 -7.54 -6.01 -15.26
C ALA A 287 -7.01 -6.47 -16.61
N ASN A 288 -5.85 -5.95 -17.05
CA ASN A 288 -5.37 -6.04 -18.40
C ASN A 288 -4.13 -6.94 -18.52
N ALA A 289 -4.09 -7.73 -19.61
CA ALA A 289 -2.90 -8.44 -20.04
C ALA A 289 -1.98 -7.48 -20.82
N LEU A 290 -0.89 -7.05 -20.17
CA LEU A 290 0.08 -6.16 -20.77
C LEU A 290 1.25 -6.98 -21.34
N PRO A 291 1.64 -6.81 -22.62
CA PRO A 291 2.61 -7.67 -23.25
C PRO A 291 4.02 -7.59 -22.66
N TYR A 292 4.34 -6.50 -22.01
CA TYR A 292 5.62 -6.26 -21.35
C TYR A 292 5.62 -6.61 -19.84
N LEU A 293 4.46 -6.92 -19.23
CA LEU A 293 4.30 -7.35 -17.86
C LEU A 293 3.93 -8.84 -17.80
N ARG A 294 4.92 -9.68 -18.14
CA ARG A 294 4.81 -11.14 -18.12
C ARG A 294 5.68 -11.70 -16.99
N SER A 295 5.33 -12.89 -16.55
CA SER A 295 6.10 -13.59 -15.54
C SER A 295 7.51 -13.92 -16.04
N VAL A 296 8.51 -13.55 -15.24
CA VAL A 296 9.92 -13.86 -15.48
C VAL A 296 10.56 -14.38 -14.22
N PRO A 297 11.59 -15.27 -14.34
CA PRO A 297 12.36 -15.74 -13.18
C PRO A 297 13.04 -14.58 -12.44
N SER A 298 12.98 -14.59 -11.11
CA SER A 298 13.65 -13.60 -10.25
C SER A 298 14.42 -14.29 -9.12
N PRO A 299 15.38 -15.20 -9.44
CA PRO A 299 16.10 -15.96 -8.43
C PRO A 299 16.93 -15.09 -7.50
N ALA A 300 17.35 -13.91 -7.97
CA ALA A 300 18.09 -12.93 -7.18
C ALA A 300 17.30 -12.35 -6.00
N ASP A 301 15.98 -12.52 -5.94
CA ASP A 301 15.12 -12.15 -4.79
C ASP A 301 15.58 -12.79 -3.48
N GLU A 302 16.21 -13.95 -3.55
CA GLU A 302 16.65 -14.73 -2.39
C GLU A 302 17.69 -14.00 -1.53
N ILE A 303 18.43 -13.03 -2.09
CA ILE A 303 19.37 -12.21 -1.31
C ILE A 303 18.70 -11.50 -0.12
N ALA A 304 17.40 -11.25 -0.20
CA ALA A 304 16.61 -10.67 0.90
C ALA A 304 16.70 -11.53 2.16
N GLN A 305 16.90 -12.83 2.05
CA GLN A 305 17.00 -13.76 3.20
C GLN A 305 18.15 -13.39 4.14
N ALA A 306 19.25 -12.89 3.60
CA ALA A 306 20.42 -12.50 4.39
C ALA A 306 20.25 -11.13 5.09
N SER A 307 19.21 -10.38 4.77
CA SER A 307 18.95 -9.06 5.37
C SER A 307 18.18 -9.18 6.68
N SER A 308 18.61 -8.46 7.71
CA SER A 308 17.94 -8.43 9.02
C SER A 308 16.48 -7.92 8.95
N TRP A 309 16.16 -7.08 7.99
CA TRP A 309 14.81 -6.52 7.78
C TRP A 309 14.11 -7.11 6.54
N GLY A 310 14.87 -7.51 5.51
CA GLY A 310 14.35 -8.03 4.25
C GLY A 310 13.95 -9.49 4.27
N HIS A 311 14.44 -10.29 5.24
CA HIS A 311 14.18 -11.74 5.27
C HIS A 311 12.68 -12.08 5.25
N THR A 312 11.84 -11.27 5.88
CA THR A 312 10.39 -11.45 5.88
C THR A 312 9.73 -11.06 4.56
N SER A 313 10.45 -10.40 3.64
CA SER A 313 9.97 -10.21 2.26
C SER A 313 10.23 -11.44 1.39
N TRP A 314 11.26 -12.25 1.72
CA TRP A 314 11.55 -13.50 1.03
C TRP A 314 10.64 -14.64 1.48
N GLN A 315 10.58 -14.90 2.79
CA GLN A 315 9.72 -15.95 3.37
C GLN A 315 9.00 -15.39 4.60
N TRP A 316 7.75 -15.78 4.76
CA TRP A 316 6.93 -15.32 5.88
C TRP A 316 5.90 -16.36 6.30
N THR A 317 5.51 -16.26 7.56
CA THR A 317 4.41 -17.02 8.13
C THR A 317 3.48 -16.05 8.85
N THR A 318 2.17 -16.25 8.68
CA THR A 318 1.12 -15.50 9.38
C THR A 318 0.12 -16.51 9.92
N GLU A 319 -0.25 -16.38 11.18
CA GLU A 319 -1.17 -17.31 11.84
C GLU A 319 -2.36 -16.53 12.42
N PHE A 320 -3.53 -17.12 12.29
CA PHE A 320 -4.76 -16.65 12.93
C PHE A 320 -5.46 -17.80 13.63
N THR A 321 -5.98 -17.57 14.82
CA THR A 321 -7.06 -18.41 15.35
C THR A 321 -8.38 -18.10 14.61
N ALA A 322 -9.34 -19.01 14.62
CA ALA A 322 -10.62 -18.79 13.93
C ALA A 322 -11.33 -17.49 14.38
N PRO A 323 -11.38 -17.14 15.69
CA PRO A 323 -11.93 -15.86 16.13
C PRO A 323 -11.16 -14.64 15.61
N GLN A 324 -9.81 -14.70 15.59
CA GLN A 324 -8.98 -13.62 15.02
C GLN A 324 -9.21 -13.45 13.53
N LEU A 325 -9.25 -14.56 12.77
CA LEU A 325 -9.52 -14.52 11.33
C LEU A 325 -10.92 -13.96 11.05
N ARG A 326 -11.95 -14.42 11.79
CA ARG A 326 -13.32 -13.90 11.70
C ARG A 326 -13.36 -12.38 11.89
N SER A 327 -12.73 -11.89 12.97
CA SER A 327 -12.65 -10.47 13.26
C SER A 327 -11.92 -9.72 12.13
N TYR A 328 -10.80 -10.26 11.65
CA TYR A 328 -9.95 -9.63 10.64
C TYR A 328 -10.65 -9.50 9.28
N ILE A 329 -11.29 -10.59 8.79
CA ILE A 329 -12.02 -10.56 7.51
C ILE A 329 -13.35 -9.83 7.64
N GLY A 330 -14.01 -9.93 8.82
CA GLY A 330 -15.26 -9.21 9.12
C GLY A 330 -15.06 -7.70 9.07
N ALA A 331 -13.94 -7.23 9.61
CA ALA A 331 -13.51 -5.84 9.51
C ALA A 331 -13.35 -5.35 8.05
N ARG A 332 -13.24 -6.26 7.09
CA ARG A 332 -13.09 -6.00 5.65
C ARG A 332 -14.35 -6.34 4.83
N GLY A 333 -15.46 -6.57 5.52
CA GLY A 333 -16.77 -6.80 4.88
C GLY A 333 -17.03 -8.26 4.45
N ILE A 334 -16.27 -9.22 4.98
CA ILE A 334 -16.54 -10.65 4.78
C ILE A 334 -17.14 -11.24 6.06
N ASP A 335 -18.39 -11.70 5.98
CA ASP A 335 -19.04 -12.47 7.04
C ASP A 335 -19.38 -13.86 6.51
N VAL A 336 -18.73 -14.88 7.06
CA VAL A 336 -18.97 -16.30 6.81
C VAL A 336 -19.31 -17.05 8.12
N GLY A 337 -19.53 -16.32 9.21
CA GLY A 337 -19.59 -16.90 10.56
C GLY A 337 -18.18 -17.28 11.04
N ASP A 338 -18.07 -18.37 11.78
CA ASP A 338 -16.78 -18.89 12.22
C ASP A 338 -16.06 -19.57 11.05
N PRO A 339 -14.87 -19.10 10.66
CA PRO A 339 -14.10 -19.72 9.59
C PRO A 339 -13.72 -21.17 9.94
N GLU A 340 -13.98 -22.10 9.02
CA GLU A 340 -13.70 -23.52 9.18
C GLU A 340 -12.56 -24.01 8.29
N ARG A 341 -12.48 -23.49 7.04
CA ARG A 341 -11.39 -23.80 6.11
C ARG A 341 -11.26 -22.73 5.03
N ILE A 342 -10.09 -22.73 4.41
CA ILE A 342 -9.78 -21.90 3.24
C ILE A 342 -9.31 -22.83 2.13
N ASP A 343 -10.07 -22.87 1.04
CA ASP A 343 -9.75 -23.69 -0.13
C ASP A 343 -9.05 -22.81 -1.17
N LEU A 344 -7.83 -23.16 -1.57
CA LEU A 344 -7.12 -22.51 -2.68
C LEU A 344 -7.68 -23.09 -3.99
N THR A 345 -8.63 -22.39 -4.61
CA THR A 345 -9.44 -22.95 -5.70
C THR A 345 -8.75 -22.85 -7.06
N ARG A 346 -7.88 -21.87 -7.26
CA ARG A 346 -7.07 -21.72 -8.48
C ARG A 346 -5.72 -21.12 -8.15
N LEU A 347 -4.69 -21.66 -8.78
CA LEU A 347 -3.33 -21.10 -8.78
C LEU A 347 -2.99 -20.60 -10.18
N THR A 348 -2.12 -19.61 -10.27
CA THR A 348 -1.51 -19.17 -11.52
C THR A 348 -0.41 -20.13 -11.95
N ALA A 349 0.13 -19.96 -13.16
CA ALA A 349 1.27 -20.73 -13.64
C ALA A 349 2.55 -20.54 -12.78
N THR A 350 2.65 -19.41 -12.07
CA THR A 350 3.75 -19.10 -11.15
C THR A 350 3.54 -19.63 -9.72
N GLY A 351 2.40 -20.29 -9.47
CA GLY A 351 2.04 -20.84 -8.16
C GLY A 351 1.37 -19.86 -7.21
N ARG A 352 1.06 -18.62 -7.64
CA ARG A 352 0.31 -17.66 -6.82
C ARG A 352 -1.15 -18.03 -6.75
N VAL A 353 -1.78 -17.70 -5.63
CA VAL A 353 -3.22 -17.92 -5.42
C VAL A 353 -4.00 -16.92 -6.26
N LEU A 354 -4.64 -17.44 -7.33
CA LEU A 354 -5.52 -16.65 -8.19
C LEU A 354 -6.93 -16.55 -7.63
N SER A 355 -7.41 -17.59 -6.95
CA SER A 355 -8.67 -17.55 -6.22
C SER A 355 -8.66 -18.49 -5.02
N ALA A 356 -9.36 -18.07 -3.97
CA ALA A 356 -9.57 -18.83 -2.77
C ALA A 356 -11.04 -18.74 -2.32
N LYS A 357 -11.50 -19.76 -1.61
CA LYS A 357 -12.82 -19.80 -1.02
C LYS A 357 -12.70 -19.89 0.49
N ILE A 358 -13.26 -18.94 1.19
CA ILE A 358 -13.38 -18.96 2.64
C ILE A 358 -14.70 -19.66 2.96
N VAL A 359 -14.64 -20.71 3.76
CA VAL A 359 -15.81 -21.47 4.21
C VAL A 359 -15.92 -21.33 5.72
N GLY A 360 -17.10 -21.04 6.19
CA GLY A 360 -17.39 -20.92 7.62
C GLY A 360 -18.81 -21.37 7.95
N SER A 361 -19.17 -21.29 9.23
CA SER A 361 -20.41 -21.81 9.82
C SER A 361 -21.69 -21.19 9.24
N SER A 362 -21.62 -19.98 8.68
CA SER A 362 -22.78 -19.24 8.13
C SER A 362 -22.78 -19.16 6.60
N GLY A 363 -21.78 -19.76 5.93
CA GLY A 363 -21.69 -19.72 4.48
C GLY A 363 -20.27 -19.72 3.94
N SER A 364 -20.11 -19.25 2.69
CA SER A 364 -18.82 -19.16 2.06
C SER A 364 -18.67 -17.92 1.18
N ARG A 365 -17.42 -17.48 0.97
CA ARG A 365 -17.07 -16.33 0.14
C ARG A 365 -15.89 -16.66 -0.77
N ASP A 366 -16.08 -16.46 -2.07
CA ASP A 366 -15.00 -16.54 -3.05
C ASP A 366 -14.29 -15.17 -3.13
N ILE A 367 -12.93 -15.21 -3.17
CA ILE A 367 -12.06 -14.07 -3.34
C ILE A 367 -11.03 -14.38 -4.42
N GLY A 368 -10.58 -13.36 -5.17
CA GLY A 368 -9.68 -13.62 -6.30
C GLY A 368 -8.70 -12.49 -6.59
N LYS A 369 -7.78 -12.74 -7.52
CA LYS A 369 -6.68 -11.86 -7.90
C LYS A 369 -5.85 -11.45 -6.68
N ASP A 370 -5.62 -10.16 -6.45
CA ASP A 370 -4.87 -9.66 -5.28
C ASP A 370 -5.71 -9.58 -3.98
N ALA A 371 -7.01 -9.83 -4.06
CA ALA A 371 -7.90 -9.77 -2.91
C ALA A 371 -7.50 -10.66 -1.71
N PRO A 372 -6.97 -11.89 -1.88
CA PRO A 372 -6.47 -12.69 -0.76
C PRO A 372 -5.42 -11.96 0.07
N ARG A 373 -4.51 -11.21 -0.56
CA ARG A 373 -3.51 -10.39 0.14
C ARG A 373 -4.17 -9.36 1.05
N TYR A 374 -5.18 -8.64 0.54
CA TYR A 374 -5.92 -7.65 1.30
C TYR A 374 -6.76 -8.26 2.42
N TYR A 375 -7.57 -9.30 2.10
CA TYR A 375 -8.52 -9.86 3.06
C TYR A 375 -7.86 -10.62 4.20
N PHE A 376 -6.70 -11.24 3.97
CA PHE A 376 -5.94 -11.93 5.01
C PHE A 376 -4.76 -11.12 5.56
N GLY A 377 -4.48 -9.92 5.03
CA GLY A 377 -3.35 -9.09 5.42
C GLY A 377 -1.99 -9.75 5.14
N LEU A 378 -1.91 -10.49 4.05
CA LEU A 378 -0.69 -11.22 3.67
C LEU A 378 0.25 -10.34 2.87
N ARG A 379 1.52 -10.71 2.87
CA ARG A 379 2.56 -9.97 2.15
C ARG A 379 2.48 -10.14 0.63
N SER A 380 2.06 -11.32 0.15
CA SER A 380 1.91 -11.64 -1.27
C SER A 380 0.78 -12.65 -1.49
N THR A 381 0.46 -12.92 -2.75
CA THR A 381 -0.44 -14.00 -3.14
C THR A 381 0.29 -15.35 -3.37
N LEU A 382 1.61 -15.39 -3.21
CA LEU A 382 2.40 -16.63 -3.29
C LEU A 382 2.44 -17.30 -1.91
N PHE A 383 1.38 -18.04 -1.58
CA PHE A 383 1.24 -18.67 -0.27
C PHE A 383 0.50 -20.02 -0.32
N ASN A 384 0.70 -20.80 0.74
CA ASN A 384 -0.15 -21.92 1.12
C ASN A 384 -0.83 -21.62 2.46
N VAL A 385 -1.93 -22.32 2.73
CA VAL A 385 -2.63 -22.27 4.02
C VAL A 385 -2.85 -23.68 4.55
N THR A 386 -2.53 -23.88 5.82
CA THR A 386 -2.84 -25.10 6.56
C THR A 386 -3.88 -24.76 7.62
N THR A 387 -4.98 -25.50 7.61
CA THR A 387 -6.00 -25.40 8.65
C THR A 387 -5.76 -26.48 9.70
N HIS A 388 -5.58 -26.07 10.93
CA HIS A 388 -5.58 -26.94 12.10
C HIS A 388 -6.98 -26.89 12.72
N PRO A 389 -7.69 -28.03 12.81
CA PRO A 389 -9.04 -28.05 13.38
C PRO A 389 -9.03 -27.66 14.86
N GLU A 390 -10.22 -27.42 15.41
CA GLU A 390 -10.39 -27.28 16.86
C GLU A 390 -9.92 -28.56 17.56
N GLU A 391 -9.12 -28.39 18.60
CA GLU A 391 -8.56 -29.49 19.38
C GLU A 391 -8.89 -29.30 20.87
N THR A 392 -8.89 -30.39 21.62
CA THR A 392 -8.94 -30.33 23.08
C THR A 392 -7.69 -30.95 23.67
N GLU A 393 -7.12 -30.28 24.66
CA GLU A 393 -5.92 -30.74 25.36
C GLU A 393 -6.15 -30.74 26.86
N TYR A 394 -5.75 -31.83 27.51
CA TYR A 394 -5.71 -31.90 28.96
C TYR A 394 -4.34 -31.44 29.48
N VAL A 395 -4.34 -30.53 30.43
CA VAL A 395 -3.11 -30.00 31.05
C VAL A 395 -3.23 -30.02 32.55
N GLU A 396 -2.24 -30.58 33.22
CA GLU A 396 -2.14 -30.52 34.68
C GLU A 396 -1.92 -29.08 35.15
N ALA A 397 -2.54 -28.72 36.26
CA ALA A 397 -2.40 -27.39 36.87
C ALA A 397 -0.94 -27.06 37.25
N SER A 398 -0.13 -28.08 37.51
CA SER A 398 1.31 -27.96 37.78
C SER A 398 2.15 -27.51 36.57
N ASN A 399 1.67 -27.72 35.33
CA ASN A 399 2.37 -27.33 34.12
C ASN A 399 2.03 -25.87 33.71
N ALA A 400 2.52 -24.91 34.48
CA ALA A 400 2.23 -23.50 34.33
C ALA A 400 2.75 -22.92 32.99
N GLU A 401 3.80 -23.53 32.39
CA GLU A 401 4.31 -23.10 31.11
C GLU A 401 3.35 -23.46 29.97
N ARG A 402 2.85 -24.69 29.96
CA ARG A 402 1.89 -25.14 28.96
C ARG A 402 0.56 -24.39 29.08
N VAL A 403 0.13 -24.12 30.30
CA VAL A 403 -1.07 -23.28 30.58
C VAL A 403 -0.91 -21.91 29.89
N ARG A 404 0.18 -21.20 30.12
CA ARG A 404 0.44 -19.90 29.49
C ARG A 404 0.48 -19.97 27.96
N GLN A 405 1.10 -21.04 27.40
CA GLN A 405 1.12 -21.24 25.93
C GLN A 405 -0.29 -21.41 25.38
N LEU A 406 -1.14 -22.20 26.03
CA LEU A 406 -2.52 -22.43 25.60
C LEU A 406 -3.37 -21.16 25.68
N GLU A 407 -3.23 -20.40 26.75
CA GLU A 407 -3.91 -19.11 26.92
C GLU A 407 -3.45 -18.10 25.85
N PHE A 408 -2.17 -18.04 25.55
CA PHE A 408 -1.62 -17.21 24.48
C PHE A 408 -2.20 -17.62 23.10
N LEU A 409 -2.43 -18.91 22.86
CA LEU A 409 -3.09 -19.44 21.67
C LEU A 409 -4.61 -19.24 21.66
N GLY A 410 -5.17 -18.56 22.66
CA GLY A 410 -6.61 -18.31 22.76
C GLY A 410 -7.44 -19.52 23.17
N ALA A 411 -6.79 -20.54 23.77
CA ALA A 411 -7.50 -21.70 24.29
C ALA A 411 -8.37 -21.34 25.51
N THR A 412 -9.53 -21.96 25.60
CA THR A 412 -10.47 -21.77 26.72
C THR A 412 -10.61 -23.03 27.55
N VAL A 413 -10.70 -22.87 28.88
CA VAL A 413 -10.99 -23.99 29.78
C VAL A 413 -12.44 -24.43 29.60
N VAL A 414 -12.65 -25.66 29.13
CA VAL A 414 -13.99 -26.24 28.97
C VAL A 414 -14.37 -27.15 30.12
N ARG A 415 -13.39 -27.69 30.87
CA ARG A 415 -13.64 -28.58 32.00
C ARG A 415 -12.45 -28.57 32.96
N THR A 416 -12.77 -28.64 34.27
CA THR A 416 -11.81 -28.91 35.32
C THR A 416 -11.88 -30.36 35.74
N PHE A 417 -10.73 -31.00 35.89
CA PHE A 417 -10.62 -32.39 36.32
C PHE A 417 -9.86 -32.51 37.61
N THR A 418 -10.25 -33.50 38.40
CA THR A 418 -9.42 -34.02 39.46
C THR A 418 -9.19 -35.51 39.19
N MET A 419 -7.94 -35.90 38.99
CA MET A 419 -7.57 -37.29 38.78
C MET A 419 -6.72 -37.81 39.94
N ASN A 420 -6.88 -39.11 40.20
CA ASN A 420 -6.03 -39.81 41.12
C ASN A 420 -4.94 -40.54 40.31
N VAL A 421 -3.69 -40.13 40.45
CA VAL A 421 -2.54 -40.70 39.75
C VAL A 421 -1.68 -41.46 40.75
N LYS A 422 -1.22 -42.67 40.40
CA LYS A 422 -0.27 -43.39 41.26
C LYS A 422 1.02 -42.57 41.41
N ASP A 423 1.47 -42.41 42.67
CA ASP A 423 2.74 -41.73 42.95
C ASP A 423 3.90 -42.56 42.33
N PRO A 424 4.69 -42.03 41.41
CA PRO A 424 5.78 -42.76 40.80
C PRO A 424 6.87 -43.16 41.79
N ASP A 425 7.04 -42.41 42.88
CA ASP A 425 8.05 -42.64 43.91
C ASP A 425 7.57 -43.47 45.09
N ARG A 426 6.23 -43.63 45.23
CA ARG A 426 5.60 -44.33 46.32
C ARG A 426 4.41 -45.15 45.84
N ALA A 427 4.64 -46.37 45.39
CA ALA A 427 3.65 -47.24 44.71
C ALA A 427 2.33 -47.47 45.51
N ALA A 428 2.31 -47.26 46.82
CA ALA A 428 1.13 -47.38 47.70
C ALA A 428 0.36 -46.05 47.85
N HIS A 429 0.86 -44.95 47.32
CA HIS A 429 0.25 -43.62 47.46
C HIS A 429 -0.40 -43.17 46.12
N THR A 430 -1.53 -42.48 46.29
CA THR A 430 -2.26 -41.86 45.18
C THR A 430 -2.19 -40.35 45.34
N LEU A 431 -1.67 -39.69 44.30
CA LEU A 431 -1.65 -38.22 44.22
C LEU A 431 -2.94 -37.75 43.58
N ARG A 432 -3.53 -36.71 44.12
CA ARG A 432 -4.67 -36.00 43.57
C ARG A 432 -4.17 -34.86 42.71
N VAL A 433 -4.28 -35.03 41.40
CA VAL A 433 -3.82 -34.03 40.41
C VAL A 433 -5.03 -33.24 39.93
N LEU A 434 -4.93 -31.94 40.00
CA LEU A 434 -5.86 -31.00 39.40
C LEU A 434 -5.37 -30.66 37.97
N GLY A 435 -6.28 -30.63 37.02
CA GLY A 435 -5.99 -30.21 35.65
C GLY A 435 -7.19 -29.65 34.94
N TRP A 436 -6.92 -29.09 33.81
CA TRP A 436 -7.92 -28.47 32.94
C TRP A 436 -7.95 -29.12 31.58
N GLN A 437 -9.11 -29.24 30.98
CA GLN A 437 -9.26 -29.49 29.57
C GLN A 437 -9.45 -28.14 28.87
N TYR A 438 -8.51 -27.82 28.02
CA TYR A 438 -8.54 -26.65 27.16
C TYR A 438 -9.13 -27.05 25.81
N ARG A 439 -9.92 -26.13 25.24
CA ARG A 439 -10.33 -26.16 23.85
C ARG A 439 -9.49 -25.12 23.10
N LEU A 440 -8.67 -25.59 22.16
CA LEU A 440 -7.94 -24.74 21.25
C LEU A 440 -8.83 -24.41 20.05
N PRO A 441 -9.01 -23.14 19.69
CA PRO A 441 -9.74 -22.79 18.50
C PRO A 441 -9.02 -23.31 17.26
N ALA A 442 -9.77 -23.54 16.17
CA ALA A 442 -9.18 -23.81 14.87
C ALA A 442 -8.17 -22.69 14.51
N ARG A 443 -7.07 -23.07 13.85
CA ARG A 443 -5.99 -22.15 13.45
C ARG A 443 -5.71 -22.26 11.97
N PHE A 444 -5.38 -21.14 11.36
CA PHE A 444 -5.03 -20.98 9.96
C PHE A 444 -3.60 -20.47 9.86
N VAL A 445 -2.70 -21.31 9.36
CA VAL A 445 -1.28 -20.99 9.21
C VAL A 445 -1.02 -20.73 7.73
N PHE A 446 -0.75 -19.49 7.38
CA PHE A 446 -0.34 -19.05 6.05
C PHE A 446 1.17 -19.03 5.98
N THR A 447 1.75 -19.72 5.01
CA THR A 447 3.19 -19.68 4.71
C THR A 447 3.40 -19.23 3.29
N GLY A 448 4.25 -18.26 3.07
CA GLY A 448 4.42 -17.69 1.74
C GLY A 448 5.79 -17.11 1.47
N LYS A 449 5.96 -16.64 0.23
CA LYS A 449 7.15 -15.96 -0.28
C LYS A 449 6.77 -14.67 -0.99
N GLY A 450 7.72 -13.73 -1.01
CA GLY A 450 7.53 -12.46 -1.70
C GLY A 450 6.79 -11.41 -0.86
N TYR A 451 6.88 -10.17 -1.33
CA TYR A 451 6.20 -9.03 -0.73
C TYR A 451 5.74 -8.05 -1.82
N GLY A 452 4.45 -7.82 -1.90
CA GLY A 452 3.78 -7.02 -2.91
C GLY A 452 3.02 -7.88 -3.93
N HIS A 453 2.57 -7.24 -5.00
CA HIS A 453 1.75 -7.86 -6.04
C HIS A 453 2.54 -8.80 -6.98
N GLY A 454 3.87 -8.64 -7.05
CA GLY A 454 4.77 -9.50 -7.83
C GLY A 454 4.77 -9.24 -9.35
N VAL A 455 4.10 -8.22 -9.85
CA VAL A 455 4.07 -7.86 -11.28
C VAL A 455 5.15 -6.85 -11.60
N GLY A 456 5.88 -7.02 -12.71
CA GLY A 456 6.94 -6.13 -13.16
C GLY A 456 8.24 -6.29 -12.36
N MET A 457 8.96 -5.21 -12.06
CA MET A 457 10.27 -5.27 -11.43
C MET A 457 10.18 -5.67 -9.95
N SER A 458 10.98 -6.68 -9.56
CA SER A 458 11.25 -6.98 -8.16
C SER A 458 12.42 -6.13 -7.68
N GLN A 459 12.20 -5.33 -6.63
CA GLN A 459 13.23 -4.45 -6.07
C GLN A 459 14.42 -5.24 -5.51
N TRP A 460 14.16 -6.29 -4.70
CA TRP A 460 15.23 -7.18 -4.24
C TRP A 460 15.90 -7.94 -5.37
N GLY A 461 15.15 -8.33 -6.40
CA GLY A 461 15.71 -8.94 -7.60
C GLY A 461 16.59 -7.99 -8.38
N ALA A 462 16.19 -6.73 -8.53
CA ALA A 462 17.02 -5.68 -9.14
C ALA A 462 18.33 -5.46 -8.37
N GLN A 463 18.27 -5.41 -7.03
CA GLN A 463 19.46 -5.32 -6.18
C GLN A 463 20.38 -6.53 -6.38
N GLY A 464 19.83 -7.75 -6.42
CA GLY A 464 20.63 -8.95 -6.62
C GLY A 464 21.27 -9.02 -8.00
N MET A 465 20.56 -8.60 -9.04
CA MET A 465 21.11 -8.49 -10.39
C MET A 465 22.23 -7.43 -10.45
N ALA A 466 22.05 -6.29 -9.80
CA ALA A 466 23.07 -5.24 -9.71
C ALA A 466 24.34 -5.72 -8.97
N LEU A 467 24.19 -6.48 -7.88
CA LEU A 467 25.30 -7.16 -7.19
C LEU A 467 26.01 -8.17 -8.12
N GLY A 468 25.28 -8.79 -9.03
CA GLY A 468 25.80 -9.65 -10.09
C GLY A 468 26.42 -8.91 -11.29
N GLY A 469 26.55 -7.58 -11.22
CA GLY A 469 27.18 -6.74 -12.24
C GLY A 469 26.25 -6.33 -13.40
N LYS A 470 24.94 -6.51 -13.27
CA LYS A 470 23.96 -6.06 -14.28
C LYS A 470 23.76 -4.57 -14.21
N SER A 471 23.68 -3.92 -15.38
CA SER A 471 23.32 -2.51 -15.53
C SER A 471 21.83 -2.28 -15.28
N ALA A 472 21.44 -1.04 -15.00
CA ALA A 472 20.05 -0.64 -14.85
C ALA A 472 19.19 -1.02 -16.06
N GLU A 473 19.73 -0.84 -17.28
CA GLU A 473 19.03 -1.21 -18.52
C GLU A 473 18.84 -2.72 -18.63
N GLU A 474 19.84 -3.53 -18.32
CA GLU A 474 19.71 -5.00 -18.31
C GLU A 474 18.67 -5.46 -17.28
N ILE A 475 18.63 -4.82 -16.10
CA ILE A 475 17.64 -5.08 -15.06
C ILE A 475 16.22 -4.79 -15.59
N LEU A 476 16.00 -3.61 -16.14
CA LEU A 476 14.69 -3.21 -16.66
C LEU A 476 14.23 -4.10 -17.80
N ARG A 477 15.11 -4.43 -18.77
CA ARG A 477 14.79 -5.33 -19.89
C ARG A 477 14.53 -6.78 -19.45
N HIS A 478 15.04 -7.18 -18.29
CA HIS A 478 14.71 -8.47 -17.71
C HIS A 478 13.27 -8.51 -17.20
N TYR A 479 12.83 -7.48 -16.47
CA TYR A 479 11.51 -7.46 -15.83
C TYR A 479 10.39 -6.97 -16.73
N TYR A 480 10.70 -6.13 -17.73
CA TYR A 480 9.74 -5.60 -18.68
C TYR A 480 10.11 -6.07 -20.10
N LEU A 481 9.32 -7.01 -20.62
CA LEU A 481 9.69 -7.67 -21.87
C LEU A 481 9.49 -6.77 -23.10
N GLY A 482 10.49 -6.74 -23.98
CA GLY A 482 10.42 -6.04 -25.26
C GLY A 482 10.39 -4.51 -25.14
N ILE A 483 10.83 -3.95 -24.02
CA ILE A 483 10.90 -2.51 -23.84
C ILE A 483 12.13 -1.90 -24.52
N GLU A 484 12.02 -0.61 -24.75
CA GLU A 484 13.11 0.28 -25.09
C GLU A 484 13.30 1.33 -23.99
N ILE A 485 14.56 1.73 -23.73
CA ILE A 485 14.85 2.87 -22.87
C ILE A 485 15.04 4.09 -23.77
N THR A 486 14.17 5.08 -23.59
CA THR A 486 14.12 6.29 -24.41
C THR A 486 14.20 7.54 -23.55
N THR A 487 14.47 8.69 -24.16
CA THR A 487 14.55 9.97 -23.45
C THR A 487 13.29 10.79 -23.68
N LEU A 488 12.66 11.27 -22.61
CA LEU A 488 11.58 12.26 -22.66
C LEU A 488 12.12 13.58 -23.22
N GLY A 489 11.37 14.19 -24.15
CA GLY A 489 11.76 15.48 -24.75
C GLY A 489 12.99 15.41 -25.64
N GLY A 490 13.51 14.25 -25.97
CA GLY A 490 14.60 14.06 -26.92
C GLY A 490 14.09 14.28 -28.35
N ALA A 491 14.70 15.23 -29.06
CA ALA A 491 14.58 15.39 -30.51
C ALA A 491 15.52 14.40 -31.23
#